data_079819694423a55df9f6e83234a76a29
#
_entry.id   079819694423a55df9f6e83234a76a29
#
_cell.length_a   1.000
_cell.length_b   1.000
_cell.length_c   1.000
_cell.angle_alpha   90.00
_cell.angle_beta   90.00
_cell.angle_gamma   90.00
#
_symmetry.space_group_name_H-M   'P 1'
#
loop_
_entity.id
_entity.type
_entity.pdbx_description
1 polymer ?
#
loop_
_entity_poly.entity_id
_entity_poly.type
_entity_poly.pdbx_seq_one_letter_code
_entity_poly.pdbx_strand_id
1 'polypeptide(L)'
;MSDRTPPLIDCHTHTGFSDGTSTFEENVRAAAARGCRVMVASDHLTLPASMDPLCEASVAEADLPAHRAAFEAARALAAELQPALELVYGFECDWYEGCEGYVERWAAGAAVRLGSVHWLGPAGIGGATGAPAGDMAGAPHGWIDDSGDMHLWEELGADGIWRRYAATWCRACESPLAFDVMAHPDLPARFSREGWAPTGDLAPLWDEMAACARDTGRRIELSTAALRKGIGDYYPSAGLLERFVRAGVPVTFGSDAHRAQDVCHGIEEARRHAWRAGYRTFDMPHADGSWETVALG
;
A
#
# COMPACT_ATOMS: atom_id res chain seq x y z
N MET A 1 28.46 -15.66 -11.22
CA MET A 1 27.36 -14.96 -10.54
C MET A 1 27.76 -13.50 -10.50
N SER A 2 26.93 -12.61 -11.01
CA SER A 2 27.24 -11.17 -11.08
C SER A 2 27.25 -10.60 -9.65
N ASP A 3 28.39 -10.06 -9.25
CA ASP A 3 28.63 -9.45 -7.93
C ASP A 3 27.97 -8.04 -7.84
N ARG A 4 26.76 -7.92 -8.39
CA ARG A 4 26.01 -6.66 -8.37
C ARG A 4 25.02 -6.67 -7.23
N THR A 5 25.21 -5.78 -6.27
CA THR A 5 24.19 -5.48 -5.26
C THR A 5 22.85 -5.20 -5.97
N PRO A 6 21.75 -5.85 -5.57
CA PRO A 6 20.45 -5.59 -6.18
C PRO A 6 20.04 -4.11 -6.02
N PRO A 7 19.27 -3.54 -6.97
CA PRO A 7 18.86 -2.16 -6.92
C PRO A 7 18.04 -1.87 -5.67
N LEU A 8 18.27 -0.73 -5.02
CA LEU A 8 17.38 -0.20 -4.00
C LEU A 8 16.14 0.37 -4.69
N ILE A 9 14.96 -0.04 -4.24
CA ILE A 9 13.67 0.43 -4.75
C ILE A 9 12.79 0.88 -3.59
N ASP A 10 11.81 1.73 -3.87
CA ASP A 10 10.77 2.12 -2.92
C ASP A 10 9.44 2.26 -3.67
N CYS A 11 8.55 1.30 -3.49
CA CYS A 11 7.31 1.23 -4.24
C CYS A 11 6.12 1.89 -3.55
N HIS A 12 6.34 2.62 -2.42
CA HIS A 12 5.25 3.21 -1.66
C HIS A 12 5.71 4.50 -0.97
N THR A 13 5.28 5.65 -1.53
CA THR A 13 5.64 6.99 -1.01
C THR A 13 4.51 7.99 -1.22
N HIS A 14 4.31 8.87 -0.24
CA HIS A 14 3.27 9.90 -0.21
C HIS A 14 3.85 11.30 -0.26
N THR A 15 3.02 12.25 -0.67
CA THR A 15 3.35 13.69 -0.71
C THR A 15 2.27 14.51 -0.02
N GLY A 16 2.48 15.83 0.08
CA GLY A 16 1.48 16.76 0.60
C GLY A 16 0.26 16.97 -0.32
N PHE A 17 0.12 16.19 -1.39
CA PHE A 17 -1.13 16.11 -2.15
C PHE A 17 -2.14 15.17 -1.50
N SER A 18 -1.66 14.17 -0.75
CA SER A 18 -2.47 13.35 0.14
C SER A 18 -2.12 13.69 1.61
N ASP A 19 -1.75 12.73 2.39
CA ASP A 19 -1.46 12.83 3.83
C ASP A 19 0.03 12.91 4.17
N GLY A 20 0.89 12.97 3.17
CA GLY A 20 2.32 13.23 3.35
C GLY A 20 2.62 14.71 3.64
N THR A 21 3.87 14.99 3.98
CA THR A 21 4.33 16.36 4.28
C THR A 21 5.43 16.87 3.36
N SER A 22 5.84 16.05 2.41
CA SER A 22 6.90 16.37 1.44
C SER A 22 6.34 16.56 0.04
N THR A 23 7.09 17.28 -0.79
CA THR A 23 6.84 17.37 -2.23
C THR A 23 7.43 16.15 -2.97
N PHE A 24 6.99 15.91 -4.21
CA PHE A 24 7.64 14.93 -5.09
C PHE A 24 9.14 15.21 -5.28
N GLU A 25 9.53 16.49 -5.43
CA GLU A 25 10.93 16.86 -5.58
C GLU A 25 11.76 16.48 -4.36
N GLU A 26 11.27 16.74 -3.15
CA GLU A 26 11.96 16.38 -1.90
C GLU A 26 12.10 14.87 -1.78
N ASN A 27 11.05 14.10 -2.11
CA ASN A 27 11.10 12.64 -2.11
C ASN A 27 12.12 12.11 -3.13
N VAL A 28 12.13 12.64 -4.36
CA VAL A 28 13.09 12.28 -5.40
C VAL A 28 14.54 12.55 -4.96
N ARG A 29 14.82 13.71 -4.36
CA ARG A 29 16.14 14.04 -3.84
C ARG A 29 16.56 13.12 -2.70
N ALA A 30 15.63 12.79 -1.81
CA ALA A 30 15.90 11.87 -0.70
C ALA A 30 16.16 10.44 -1.19
N ALA A 31 15.38 9.95 -2.16
CA ALA A 31 15.59 8.66 -2.80
C ALA A 31 16.95 8.57 -3.49
N ALA A 32 17.29 9.57 -4.29
CA ALA A 32 18.57 9.64 -5.01
C ALA A 32 19.77 9.68 -4.05
N ALA A 33 19.67 10.45 -2.96
CA ALA A 33 20.74 10.53 -1.94
C ALA A 33 20.98 9.17 -1.25
N ARG A 34 20.00 8.27 -1.27
CA ARG A 34 20.13 6.88 -0.76
C ARG A 34 20.52 5.87 -1.84
N GLY A 35 20.68 6.29 -3.08
CA GLY A 35 21.01 5.41 -4.19
C GLY A 35 19.81 4.59 -4.70
N CYS A 36 18.59 5.04 -4.44
CA CYS A 36 17.38 4.43 -4.96
C CYS A 36 17.38 4.47 -6.50
N ARG A 37 16.95 3.38 -7.13
CA ARG A 37 16.92 3.24 -8.59
C ARG A 37 15.52 3.39 -9.17
N VAL A 38 14.51 2.96 -8.41
CA VAL A 38 13.10 3.05 -8.80
C VAL A 38 12.30 3.49 -7.59
N MET A 39 11.51 4.54 -7.73
CA MET A 39 10.56 5.01 -6.73
C MET A 39 9.18 5.15 -7.34
N VAL A 40 8.15 4.64 -6.68
CA VAL A 40 6.76 4.87 -7.05
C VAL A 40 6.21 6.03 -6.23
N ALA A 41 5.70 7.03 -6.91
CA ALA A 41 4.88 8.08 -6.31
C ALA A 41 3.45 7.53 -6.22
N SER A 42 2.98 7.27 -5.00
CA SER A 42 1.75 6.50 -4.77
C SER A 42 0.83 7.17 -3.75
N ASP A 43 0.65 8.48 -3.86
CA ASP A 43 -0.32 9.19 -3.03
C ASP A 43 -1.66 8.47 -2.98
N HIS A 44 -2.37 8.57 -1.87
CA HIS A 44 -3.73 8.05 -1.76
C HIS A 44 -4.62 8.61 -2.85
N LEU A 45 -5.24 7.71 -3.60
CA LEU A 45 -6.19 8.08 -4.65
C LEU A 45 -7.40 8.78 -4.03
N THR A 46 -7.95 9.74 -4.75
CA THR A 46 -9.16 10.46 -4.37
C THR A 46 -10.24 9.54 -3.78
N LEU A 47 -10.72 9.91 -2.62
CA LEU A 47 -11.79 9.19 -1.91
C LEU A 47 -13.14 9.92 -2.05
N PRO A 48 -14.26 9.21 -1.89
CA PRO A 48 -15.57 9.83 -1.79
C PRO A 48 -15.64 10.74 -0.56
N ALA A 49 -16.35 11.87 -0.66
CA ALA A 49 -16.55 12.78 0.46
C ALA A 49 -17.26 12.15 1.68
N SER A 50 -17.88 10.98 1.53
CA SER A 50 -18.43 10.21 2.66
C SER A 50 -17.33 9.53 3.50
N MET A 51 -16.15 9.33 2.94
CA MET A 51 -15.01 8.70 3.61
C MET A 51 -13.95 9.74 4.01
N ASP A 52 -13.71 10.73 3.16
CA ASP A 52 -12.72 11.79 3.37
C ASP A 52 -13.35 13.17 3.02
N PRO A 53 -14.21 13.71 3.90
CA PRO A 53 -14.98 14.93 3.60
C PRO A 53 -14.13 16.19 3.48
N LEU A 54 -12.93 16.19 4.05
CA LEU A 54 -12.01 17.33 4.06
C LEU A 54 -10.83 17.14 3.11
N CYS A 55 -10.74 15.98 2.43
CA CYS A 55 -9.60 15.59 1.61
C CYS A 55 -8.27 15.72 2.37
N GLU A 56 -8.23 15.22 3.62
CA GLU A 56 -7.05 15.23 4.47
C GLU A 56 -6.20 13.97 4.29
N ALA A 57 -6.83 12.86 3.85
CA ALA A 57 -6.16 11.59 3.61
C ALA A 57 -5.77 11.40 2.14
N SER A 58 -6.55 11.92 1.19
CA SER A 58 -6.45 11.60 -0.23
C SER A 58 -6.29 12.81 -1.13
N VAL A 59 -5.76 12.61 -2.34
CA VAL A 59 -5.67 13.68 -3.35
C VAL A 59 -7.07 14.18 -3.69
N ALA A 60 -7.34 15.47 -3.49
CA ALA A 60 -8.62 16.05 -3.89
C ALA A 60 -8.82 15.95 -5.41
N GLU A 61 -10.05 15.63 -5.88
CA GLU A 61 -10.33 15.51 -7.31
C GLU A 61 -9.89 16.76 -8.10
N ALA A 62 -10.10 17.94 -7.51
CA ALA A 62 -9.71 19.22 -8.11
C ALA A 62 -8.19 19.37 -8.29
N ASP A 63 -7.40 18.71 -7.46
CA ASP A 63 -5.94 18.81 -7.42
C ASP A 63 -5.24 17.75 -8.30
N LEU A 64 -5.94 16.76 -8.84
CA LEU A 64 -5.36 15.73 -9.70
C LEU A 64 -4.56 16.30 -10.90
N PRO A 65 -4.99 17.38 -11.59
CA PRO A 65 -4.17 17.99 -12.64
C PRO A 65 -2.87 18.61 -12.11
N ALA A 66 -2.89 19.26 -10.93
CA ALA A 66 -1.71 19.84 -10.29
C ALA A 66 -0.77 18.74 -9.78
N HIS A 67 -1.31 17.69 -9.18
CA HIS A 67 -0.58 16.49 -8.77
C HIS A 67 0.18 15.89 -9.96
N ARG A 68 -0.50 15.67 -11.09
CA ARG A 68 0.15 15.15 -12.30
C ARG A 68 1.23 16.06 -12.82
N ALA A 69 1.01 17.39 -12.85
CA ALA A 69 2.01 18.35 -13.31
C ALA A 69 3.25 18.36 -12.39
N ALA A 70 3.06 18.32 -11.09
CA ALA A 70 4.15 18.24 -10.10
C ALA A 70 4.94 16.92 -10.24
N PHE A 71 4.25 15.80 -10.44
CA PHE A 71 4.89 14.52 -10.74
C PHE A 71 5.77 14.59 -11.99
N GLU A 72 5.27 15.15 -13.11
CA GLU A 72 6.05 15.24 -14.34
C GLU A 72 7.30 16.12 -14.17
N ALA A 73 7.20 17.21 -13.42
CA ALA A 73 8.36 18.04 -13.09
C ALA A 73 9.40 17.27 -12.26
N ALA A 74 8.96 16.52 -11.26
CA ALA A 74 9.84 15.68 -10.44
C ALA A 74 10.44 14.52 -11.25
N ARG A 75 9.71 13.95 -12.19
CA ARG A 75 10.20 12.90 -13.11
C ARG A 75 11.31 13.43 -14.02
N ALA A 76 11.17 14.63 -14.54
CA ALA A 76 12.23 15.28 -15.30
C ALA A 76 13.50 15.48 -14.46
N LEU A 77 13.34 15.98 -13.23
CA LEU A 77 14.44 16.10 -12.28
C LEU A 77 15.10 14.74 -11.99
N ALA A 78 14.32 13.70 -11.73
CA ALA A 78 14.83 12.36 -11.41
C ALA A 78 15.71 11.79 -12.55
N ALA A 79 15.36 12.05 -13.80
CA ALA A 79 16.13 11.63 -14.97
C ALA A 79 17.49 12.35 -15.11
N GLU A 80 17.62 13.57 -14.58
CA GLU A 80 18.86 14.36 -14.62
C GLU A 80 19.83 13.98 -13.50
N LEU A 81 19.41 13.28 -12.47
CA LEU A 81 20.24 12.87 -11.33
C LEU A 81 21.26 11.81 -11.74
N GLN A 82 22.37 11.71 -10.97
CA GLN A 82 23.42 10.74 -11.21
C GLN A 82 23.69 9.90 -9.95
N PRO A 83 23.39 8.60 -9.97
CA PRO A 83 22.71 7.86 -11.06
C PRO A 83 21.27 8.29 -11.24
N ALA A 84 20.72 8.13 -12.45
CA ALA A 84 19.33 8.44 -12.73
C ALA A 84 18.39 7.56 -11.87
N LEU A 85 17.33 8.19 -11.38
CA LEU A 85 16.24 7.55 -10.65
C LEU A 85 15.05 7.42 -11.59
N GLU A 86 14.51 6.22 -11.71
CA GLU A 86 13.23 6.02 -12.39
C GLU A 86 12.09 6.36 -11.44
N LEU A 87 11.34 7.43 -11.74
CA LEU A 87 10.15 7.82 -10.98
C LEU A 87 8.91 7.28 -11.72
N VAL A 88 8.16 6.42 -11.04
CA VAL A 88 6.99 5.73 -11.57
C VAL A 88 5.72 6.40 -11.03
N TYR A 89 4.76 6.68 -11.91
CA TYR A 89 3.47 7.23 -11.52
C TYR A 89 2.54 6.13 -11.04
N GLY A 90 2.04 6.26 -9.84
CA GLY A 90 1.13 5.31 -9.23
C GLY A 90 0.16 5.97 -8.27
N PHE A 91 -0.68 5.15 -7.66
CA PHE A 91 -1.55 5.52 -6.55
C PHE A 91 -1.66 4.37 -5.57
N GLU A 92 -1.79 4.70 -4.30
CA GLU A 92 -2.39 3.80 -3.33
C GLU A 92 -3.91 3.97 -3.42
N CYS A 93 -4.58 2.88 -3.78
CA CYS A 93 -6.00 2.85 -4.04
C CYS A 93 -6.70 2.10 -2.92
N ASP A 94 -7.43 2.81 -2.08
CA ASP A 94 -8.26 2.20 -1.05
C ASP A 94 -9.35 1.35 -1.69
N TRP A 95 -9.40 0.09 -1.28
CA TRP A 95 -10.47 -0.78 -1.71
C TRP A 95 -11.64 -0.74 -0.72
N TYR A 96 -12.79 -0.43 -1.23
CA TYR A 96 -14.08 -0.52 -0.55
C TYR A 96 -15.12 -0.99 -1.58
N GLU A 97 -16.22 -1.55 -1.11
CA GLU A 97 -17.24 -2.07 -2.01
C GLU A 97 -17.81 -0.98 -2.91
N GLY A 98 -17.72 -1.20 -4.23
CA GLY A 98 -18.20 -0.26 -5.26
C GLY A 98 -17.18 0.80 -5.68
N CYS A 99 -15.90 0.69 -5.27
CA CYS A 99 -14.85 1.64 -5.63
C CYS A 99 -14.42 1.58 -7.11
N GLU A 100 -14.80 0.53 -7.85
CA GLU A 100 -14.25 0.23 -9.17
C GLU A 100 -14.33 1.42 -10.14
N GLY A 101 -15.50 2.04 -10.23
CA GLY A 101 -15.71 3.18 -11.13
C GLY A 101 -14.92 4.43 -10.73
N TYR A 102 -14.67 4.62 -9.45
CA TYR A 102 -13.85 5.71 -8.93
C TYR A 102 -12.38 5.47 -9.22
N VAL A 103 -11.88 4.29 -8.86
CA VAL A 103 -10.47 3.94 -9.10
C VAL A 103 -10.13 3.99 -10.57
N GLU A 104 -10.96 3.44 -11.46
CA GLU A 104 -10.69 3.49 -12.89
C GLU A 104 -10.69 4.91 -13.45
N ARG A 105 -11.58 5.78 -12.95
CA ARG A 105 -11.65 7.16 -13.37
C ARG A 105 -10.43 7.96 -12.95
N TRP A 106 -10.06 7.90 -11.67
CA TRP A 106 -9.06 8.80 -11.10
C TRP A 106 -7.63 8.26 -11.19
N ALA A 107 -7.44 6.93 -11.18
CA ALA A 107 -6.13 6.32 -11.39
C ALA A 107 -5.76 6.18 -12.88
N ALA A 108 -6.48 6.86 -13.77
CA ALA A 108 -6.20 6.80 -15.20
C ALA A 108 -4.76 7.26 -15.49
N GLY A 109 -4.00 6.42 -16.21
CA GLY A 109 -2.60 6.68 -16.55
C GLY A 109 -1.59 6.37 -15.43
N ALA A 110 -2.01 5.80 -14.30
CA ALA A 110 -1.10 5.18 -13.34
C ALA A 110 -0.45 3.93 -13.94
N ALA A 111 0.87 3.82 -13.80
CA ALA A 111 1.64 2.64 -14.18
C ALA A 111 1.64 1.58 -13.08
N VAL A 112 1.41 1.99 -11.82
CA VAL A 112 1.32 1.11 -10.66
C VAL A 112 0.10 1.48 -9.83
N ARG A 113 -0.68 0.48 -9.44
CA ARG A 113 -1.79 0.60 -8.51
C ARG A 113 -1.55 -0.32 -7.32
N LEU A 114 -1.31 0.28 -6.15
CA LEU A 114 -1.32 -0.46 -4.90
C LEU A 114 -2.77 -0.54 -4.42
N GLY A 115 -3.22 -1.73 -4.07
CA GLY A 115 -4.53 -1.92 -3.44
C GLY A 115 -4.36 -1.97 -1.93
N SER A 116 -5.03 -1.10 -1.20
CA SER A 116 -4.98 -1.06 0.26
C SER A 116 -6.36 -1.28 0.87
N VAL A 117 -6.39 -1.70 2.12
CA VAL A 117 -7.62 -1.87 2.90
C VAL A 117 -7.43 -1.12 4.23
N HIS A 118 -7.82 0.15 4.23
CA HIS A 118 -7.88 0.98 5.43
C HIS A 118 -9.29 1.07 6.00
N TRP A 119 -10.30 0.94 5.16
CA TRP A 119 -11.69 1.04 5.50
C TRP A 119 -12.38 -0.32 5.58
N LEU A 120 -13.08 -0.57 6.66
CA LEU A 120 -13.95 -1.73 6.79
C LEU A 120 -15.41 -1.32 6.84
N GLY A 121 -16.22 -1.98 6.04
CA GLY A 121 -17.65 -1.76 5.98
C GLY A 121 -18.12 -1.01 4.74
N PRO A 122 -19.40 -0.65 4.70
CA PRO A 122 -19.95 0.09 3.58
C PRO A 122 -19.38 1.52 3.56
N ALA A 123 -19.10 2.02 2.36
CA ALA A 123 -18.51 3.36 2.16
C ALA A 123 -19.56 4.47 1.90
N GLY A 124 -20.85 4.18 2.05
CA GLY A 124 -21.91 5.14 1.79
C GLY A 124 -22.15 5.50 0.34
N ILE A 125 -21.46 4.79 -0.56
CA ILE A 125 -21.64 4.96 -2.00
C ILE A 125 -22.32 3.75 -2.60
N GLY A 126 -23.30 3.97 -3.46
CA GLY A 126 -23.96 2.92 -4.25
C GLY A 126 -23.23 2.72 -5.56
N GLY A 127 -22.60 1.56 -5.75
CA GLY A 127 -22.09 1.03 -7.01
C GLY A 127 -21.45 2.02 -7.99
N ALA A 128 -21.07 1.57 -9.17
CA ALA A 128 -20.46 2.36 -10.24
C ALA A 128 -21.25 3.61 -10.71
N THR A 129 -22.45 3.83 -10.22
CA THR A 129 -23.31 4.96 -10.57
C THR A 129 -23.24 6.13 -9.60
N GLY A 130 -22.51 6.00 -8.47
CA GLY A 130 -22.42 7.05 -7.43
C GLY A 130 -23.76 7.30 -6.71
N ALA A 131 -24.76 6.45 -6.86
CA ALA A 131 -25.99 6.55 -6.09
C ALA A 131 -25.70 6.20 -4.62
N PRO A 132 -26.30 6.88 -3.64
CA PRO A 132 -26.09 6.52 -2.24
C PRO A 132 -26.47 5.05 -2.03
N ALA A 133 -25.60 4.31 -1.36
CA ALA A 133 -25.92 2.95 -0.94
C ALA A 133 -27.17 3.02 -0.07
N GLY A 134 -28.07 2.08 -0.27
CA GLY A 134 -29.23 1.94 0.61
C GLY A 134 -28.76 1.81 2.05
N ASP A 135 -29.60 2.30 2.94
CA ASP A 135 -29.46 2.42 4.38
C ASP A 135 -28.19 1.79 5.02
N MET A 136 -27.17 2.60 5.22
CA MET A 136 -25.97 2.23 5.98
C MET A 136 -26.22 2.15 7.50
N ALA A 137 -27.44 2.49 7.91
CA ALA A 137 -27.84 2.51 9.30
C ALA A 137 -27.79 1.10 9.87
N GLY A 138 -26.68 0.78 10.53
CA GLY A 138 -26.53 -0.40 11.37
C GLY A 138 -25.38 -1.35 11.06
N ALA A 139 -24.63 -1.19 9.97
CA ALA A 139 -23.41 -1.98 9.76
C ALA A 139 -22.17 -1.21 10.29
N PRO A 140 -21.37 -1.80 11.20
CA PRO A 140 -20.16 -1.16 11.66
C PRO A 140 -19.21 -0.87 10.49
N HIS A 141 -18.68 0.36 10.43
CA HIS A 141 -17.76 0.78 9.37
C HIS A 141 -16.80 1.85 9.92
N GLY A 142 -15.62 1.95 9.33
CA GLY A 142 -14.64 2.97 9.73
C GLY A 142 -13.22 2.63 9.29
N TRP A 143 -12.34 3.56 9.58
CA TRP A 143 -10.90 3.43 9.38
C TRP A 143 -10.30 2.51 10.45
N ILE A 144 -9.39 1.62 10.06
CA ILE A 144 -8.79 0.64 10.99
C ILE A 144 -7.41 1.05 11.49
N ASP A 145 -6.83 2.08 10.96
CA ASP A 145 -5.48 2.55 11.28
C ASP A 145 -5.47 3.98 11.83
N ASP A 146 -6.62 4.64 11.94
CA ASP A 146 -6.78 5.94 12.58
C ASP A 146 -6.93 5.79 14.10
N SER A 147 -5.94 6.30 14.86
CA SER A 147 -5.99 6.33 16.33
C SER A 147 -7.02 7.32 16.88
N GLY A 148 -7.53 8.23 16.07
CA GLY A 148 -8.60 9.17 16.43
C GLY A 148 -10.00 8.53 16.32
N ASP A 149 -10.12 7.38 15.65
CA ASP A 149 -11.39 6.70 15.41
C ASP A 149 -11.32 5.22 15.79
N MET A 150 -11.45 4.91 17.07
CA MET A 150 -11.37 3.54 17.61
C MET A 150 -12.72 2.84 17.74
N HIS A 151 -13.84 3.48 17.35
CA HIS A 151 -15.18 2.93 17.59
C HIS A 151 -15.36 1.53 16.97
N LEU A 152 -14.80 1.29 15.78
CA LEU A 152 -14.89 0.00 15.12
C LEU A 152 -14.13 -1.10 15.88
N TRP A 153 -12.98 -0.75 16.49
CA TRP A 153 -12.22 -1.65 17.35
C TRP A 153 -12.96 -1.96 18.65
N GLU A 154 -13.60 -0.96 19.25
CA GLU A 154 -14.40 -1.13 20.44
C GLU A 154 -15.63 -2.03 20.20
N GLU A 155 -16.26 -1.90 19.03
CA GLU A 155 -17.46 -2.67 18.68
C GLU A 155 -17.13 -4.12 18.29
N LEU A 156 -16.11 -4.35 17.47
CA LEU A 156 -15.79 -5.67 16.91
C LEU A 156 -14.75 -6.45 17.73
N GLY A 157 -13.95 -5.76 18.52
CA GLY A 157 -12.76 -6.30 19.15
C GLY A 157 -11.68 -6.70 18.13
N ALA A 158 -10.47 -6.94 18.60
CA ALA A 158 -9.33 -7.26 17.75
C ALA A 158 -9.59 -8.47 16.83
N ASP A 159 -10.11 -9.56 17.38
CA ASP A 159 -10.40 -10.77 16.60
C ASP A 159 -11.48 -10.53 15.52
N GLY A 160 -12.44 -9.63 15.78
CA GLY A 160 -13.46 -9.22 14.82
C GLY A 160 -12.87 -8.39 13.69
N ILE A 161 -12.02 -7.42 14.00
CA ILE A 161 -11.28 -6.61 13.03
C ILE A 161 -10.45 -7.51 12.11
N TRP A 162 -9.65 -8.42 12.66
CA TRP A 162 -8.79 -9.30 11.86
C TRP A 162 -9.59 -10.19 10.91
N ARG A 163 -10.70 -10.80 11.36
CA ARG A 163 -11.57 -11.60 10.47
C ARG A 163 -12.15 -10.76 9.34
N ARG A 164 -12.65 -9.57 9.67
CA ARG A 164 -13.26 -8.69 8.69
C ARG A 164 -12.24 -8.13 7.71
N TYR A 165 -11.05 -7.76 8.21
CA TYR A 165 -9.95 -7.31 7.39
C TYR A 165 -9.52 -8.38 6.38
N ALA A 166 -9.24 -9.60 6.82
CA ALA A 166 -8.81 -10.68 5.94
C ALA A 166 -9.84 -10.95 4.83
N ALA A 167 -11.14 -11.00 5.17
CA ALA A 167 -12.20 -11.17 4.19
C ALA A 167 -12.27 -9.99 3.20
N THR A 168 -12.14 -8.75 3.68
CA THR A 168 -12.13 -7.54 2.83
C THR A 168 -10.89 -7.53 1.93
N TRP A 169 -9.73 -7.87 2.47
CA TRP A 169 -8.48 -7.95 1.73
C TRP A 169 -8.53 -8.99 0.60
N CYS A 170 -9.12 -10.17 0.85
CA CYS A 170 -9.34 -11.17 -0.19
C CYS A 170 -10.27 -10.66 -1.29
N ARG A 171 -11.35 -9.95 -0.93
CA ARG A 171 -12.23 -9.30 -1.93
C ARG A 171 -11.50 -8.24 -2.76
N ALA A 172 -10.59 -7.48 -2.14
CA ALA A 172 -9.72 -6.55 -2.86
C ALA A 172 -8.80 -7.27 -3.86
N CYS A 173 -8.20 -8.40 -3.48
CA CYS A 173 -7.42 -9.24 -4.39
C CYS A 173 -8.23 -9.71 -5.60
N GLU A 174 -9.48 -10.12 -5.37
CA GLU A 174 -10.41 -10.65 -6.37
C GLU A 174 -11.06 -9.55 -7.23
N SER A 175 -10.90 -8.29 -6.83
CA SER A 175 -11.49 -7.15 -7.54
C SER A 175 -11.03 -7.09 -9.00
N PRO A 176 -11.93 -6.71 -9.93
CA PRO A 176 -11.58 -6.52 -11.34
C PRO A 176 -10.60 -5.36 -11.58
N LEU A 177 -10.35 -4.51 -10.58
CA LEU A 177 -9.36 -3.42 -10.64
C LEU A 177 -7.95 -3.89 -10.92
N ALA A 178 -7.67 -5.17 -10.70
CA ALA A 178 -6.39 -5.79 -11.02
C ALA A 178 -5.19 -5.02 -10.42
N PHE A 179 -5.25 -4.72 -9.11
CA PHE A 179 -4.14 -4.10 -8.40
C PHE A 179 -2.82 -4.83 -8.67
N ASP A 180 -1.75 -4.09 -8.91
CA ASP A 180 -0.43 -4.65 -9.15
C ASP A 180 0.18 -5.23 -7.89
N VAL A 181 -0.06 -4.57 -6.75
CA VAL A 181 0.49 -4.89 -5.44
C VAL A 181 -0.60 -4.71 -4.39
N MET A 182 -0.69 -5.63 -3.45
CA MET A 182 -1.47 -5.43 -2.23
C MET A 182 -0.56 -4.81 -1.16
N ALA A 183 -0.90 -3.58 -0.77
CA ALA A 183 -0.13 -2.79 0.19
C ALA A 183 -0.23 -3.35 1.61
N HIS A 184 0.84 -3.20 2.39
CA HIS A 184 0.94 -3.49 3.83
C HIS A 184 -0.07 -4.55 4.34
N PRO A 185 -0.03 -5.80 3.84
CA PRO A 185 -0.89 -6.88 4.37
C PRO A 185 -0.75 -6.96 5.89
N ASP A 186 -1.84 -7.25 6.60
CA ASP A 186 -1.95 -7.28 8.06
C ASP A 186 -1.87 -5.91 8.79
N LEU A 187 -2.32 -4.85 8.13
CA LEU A 187 -2.44 -3.51 8.72
C LEU A 187 -3.07 -3.46 10.14
N PRO A 188 -4.05 -4.33 10.51
CA PRO A 188 -4.57 -4.37 11.88
C PRO A 188 -3.52 -4.63 12.98
N ALA A 189 -2.31 -5.12 12.63
CA ALA A 189 -1.20 -5.21 13.57
C ALA A 189 -0.79 -3.85 14.16
N ARG A 190 -1.21 -2.73 13.52
CA ARG A 190 -0.94 -1.34 13.92
C ARG A 190 -1.18 -1.08 15.40
N PHE A 191 -2.27 -1.61 15.96
CA PHE A 191 -2.66 -1.37 17.35
C PHE A 191 -2.38 -2.54 18.29
N SER A 192 -1.66 -3.57 17.84
CA SER A 192 -1.43 -4.77 18.65
C SER A 192 -0.67 -4.49 19.96
N ARG A 193 0.22 -3.48 19.98
CA ARG A 193 0.95 -3.05 21.18
C ARG A 193 0.20 -2.05 22.03
N GLU A 194 -0.92 -1.56 21.55
CA GLU A 194 -1.80 -0.60 22.23
C GLU A 194 -2.99 -1.30 22.93
N GLY A 195 -2.91 -2.62 23.07
CA GLY A 195 -3.95 -3.43 23.74
C GLY A 195 -4.93 -4.12 22.80
N TRP A 196 -4.78 -3.97 21.50
CA TRP A 196 -5.65 -4.55 20.47
C TRP A 196 -5.00 -5.75 19.76
N ALA A 197 -4.19 -6.51 20.48
CA ALA A 197 -3.67 -7.77 19.94
C ALA A 197 -4.80 -8.81 19.82
N PRO A 198 -4.88 -9.57 18.71
CA PRO A 198 -5.83 -10.65 18.58
C PRO A 198 -5.52 -11.75 19.60
N THR A 199 -6.56 -12.42 20.08
CA THR A 199 -6.44 -13.55 21.00
C THR A 199 -6.63 -14.90 20.29
N GLY A 200 -7.27 -14.88 19.13
CA GLY A 200 -7.48 -16.06 18.29
C GLY A 200 -6.25 -16.42 17.44
N ASP A 201 -6.29 -17.63 16.88
CA ASP A 201 -5.31 -18.09 15.92
C ASP A 201 -5.55 -17.40 14.56
N LEU A 202 -4.58 -16.61 14.11
CA LEU A 202 -4.63 -15.93 12.80
C LEU A 202 -4.22 -16.83 11.62
N ALA A 203 -3.65 -18.01 11.88
CA ALA A 203 -3.13 -18.88 10.84
C ALA A 203 -4.15 -19.20 9.72
N PRO A 204 -5.43 -19.53 10.03
CA PRO A 204 -6.41 -19.77 8.98
C PRO A 204 -6.69 -18.55 8.09
N LEU A 205 -6.76 -17.35 8.68
CA LEU A 205 -6.98 -16.10 7.94
C LEU A 205 -5.78 -15.79 7.01
N TRP A 206 -4.58 -15.98 7.53
CA TRP A 206 -3.36 -15.77 6.76
C TRP A 206 -3.18 -16.77 5.61
N ASP A 207 -3.59 -18.03 5.83
CA ASP A 207 -3.58 -19.06 4.77
C ASP A 207 -4.57 -18.69 3.66
N GLU A 208 -5.75 -18.14 4.00
CA GLU A 208 -6.73 -17.63 3.05
C GLU A 208 -6.20 -16.43 2.25
N MET A 209 -5.62 -15.43 2.93
CA MET A 209 -5.00 -14.28 2.27
C MET A 209 -3.90 -14.70 1.30
N ALA A 210 -3.03 -15.65 1.69
CA ALA A 210 -1.97 -16.13 0.83
C ALA A 210 -2.52 -16.88 -0.40
N ALA A 211 -3.59 -17.64 -0.23
CA ALA A 211 -4.29 -18.31 -1.34
C ALA A 211 -4.92 -17.28 -2.28
N CYS A 212 -5.62 -16.27 -1.76
CA CYS A 212 -6.23 -15.20 -2.56
C CYS A 212 -5.18 -14.47 -3.43
N ALA A 213 -4.06 -14.05 -2.83
CA ALA A 213 -2.99 -13.38 -3.58
C ALA A 213 -2.39 -14.27 -4.69
N ARG A 214 -2.13 -15.55 -4.38
CA ARG A 214 -1.64 -16.53 -5.36
C ARG A 214 -2.62 -16.71 -6.51
N ASP A 215 -3.88 -16.96 -6.21
CA ASP A 215 -4.90 -17.36 -7.19
C ASP A 215 -5.29 -16.19 -8.11
N THR A 216 -5.12 -14.96 -7.62
CA THR A 216 -5.34 -13.73 -8.39
C THR A 216 -4.06 -13.16 -9.02
N GLY A 217 -2.90 -13.75 -8.73
CA GLY A 217 -1.62 -13.31 -9.27
C GLY A 217 -1.16 -11.95 -8.74
N ARG A 218 -1.64 -11.53 -7.56
CA ARG A 218 -1.21 -10.28 -6.94
C ARG A 218 0.18 -10.40 -6.35
N ARG A 219 0.94 -9.30 -6.41
CA ARG A 219 2.14 -9.09 -5.58
C ARG A 219 1.71 -8.65 -4.21
N ILE A 220 2.57 -8.86 -3.23
CA ILE A 220 2.43 -8.21 -1.91
C ILE A 220 3.56 -7.22 -1.71
N GLU A 221 3.27 -6.19 -0.95
CA GLU A 221 4.28 -5.31 -0.41
C GLU A 221 4.88 -5.89 0.87
N LEU A 222 6.20 -5.81 1.01
CA LEU A 222 6.85 -5.86 2.31
C LEU A 222 7.16 -4.42 2.72
N SER A 223 6.26 -3.84 3.53
CA SER A 223 6.33 -2.46 3.98
C SER A 223 7.16 -2.30 5.24
N THR A 224 7.98 -1.27 5.27
CA THR A 224 8.79 -0.91 6.44
C THR A 224 8.12 0.10 7.37
N ALA A 225 6.89 0.55 7.06
CA ALA A 225 6.14 1.49 7.89
C ALA A 225 6.00 1.02 9.35
N ALA A 226 5.76 -0.27 9.56
CA ALA A 226 5.62 -0.87 10.87
C ALA A 226 6.81 -0.62 11.80
N LEU A 227 8.03 -0.50 11.25
CA LEU A 227 9.24 -0.18 12.03
C LEU A 227 9.13 1.21 12.66
N ARG A 228 8.61 2.19 11.91
CA ARG A 228 8.42 3.57 12.39
C ARG A 228 7.22 3.73 13.32
N LYS A 229 6.22 2.87 13.14
CA LYS A 229 5.02 2.82 13.99
C LYS A 229 5.25 2.05 15.31
N GLY A 230 6.49 1.58 15.57
CA GLY A 230 6.87 0.93 16.82
C GLY A 230 6.31 -0.49 16.99
N ILE A 231 5.80 -1.12 15.95
CA ILE A 231 5.21 -2.46 15.99
C ILE A 231 6.30 -3.52 16.23
N GLY A 232 7.53 -3.26 15.75
CA GLY A 232 8.69 -4.12 15.96
C GLY A 232 8.76 -5.31 14.99
N ASP A 233 7.99 -5.25 13.91
CA ASP A 233 8.00 -6.17 12.79
C ASP A 233 7.77 -5.37 11.49
N TYR A 234 7.47 -6.03 10.40
CA TYR A 234 7.11 -5.45 9.10
C TYR A 234 5.60 -5.65 8.84
N TYR A 235 5.09 -5.02 7.78
CA TYR A 235 3.87 -5.46 7.12
C TYR A 235 4.23 -6.18 5.81
N PRO A 236 3.92 -7.48 5.66
CA PRO A 236 3.32 -8.35 6.65
C PRO A 236 4.31 -8.80 7.74
N SER A 237 3.74 -9.20 8.89
CA SER A 237 4.45 -9.88 9.96
C SER A 237 5.08 -11.19 9.47
N ALA A 238 6.12 -11.65 10.17
CA ALA A 238 6.89 -12.83 9.77
C ALA A 238 6.01 -14.05 9.47
N GLY A 239 4.99 -14.30 10.29
CA GLY A 239 4.10 -15.45 10.11
C GLY A 239 3.25 -15.41 8.84
N LEU A 240 2.76 -14.25 8.44
CA LEU A 240 2.04 -14.07 7.19
C LEU A 240 3.00 -14.06 5.99
N LEU A 241 4.17 -13.44 6.13
CA LEU A 241 5.20 -13.42 5.08
C LEU A 241 5.63 -14.84 4.67
N GLU A 242 5.84 -15.74 5.64
CA GLU A 242 6.16 -17.14 5.38
C GLU A 242 5.06 -17.87 4.59
N ARG A 243 3.79 -17.49 4.79
CA ARG A 243 2.68 -18.07 4.02
C ARG A 243 2.68 -17.58 2.58
N PHE A 244 2.94 -16.31 2.35
CA PHE A 244 3.11 -15.78 1.00
C PHE A 244 4.28 -16.46 0.27
N VAL A 245 5.42 -16.66 0.95
CA VAL A 245 6.55 -17.43 0.40
C VAL A 245 6.13 -18.84 -0.01
N ARG A 246 5.46 -19.58 0.89
CA ARG A 246 5.01 -20.96 0.60
C ARG A 246 3.98 -21.01 -0.52
N ALA A 247 3.15 -19.99 -0.65
CA ALA A 247 2.18 -19.87 -1.73
C ALA A 247 2.80 -19.45 -3.06
N GLY A 248 4.07 -19.01 -3.09
CA GLY A 248 4.74 -18.49 -4.28
C GLY A 248 4.26 -17.12 -4.72
N VAL A 249 3.73 -16.32 -3.79
CA VAL A 249 3.29 -14.95 -4.05
C VAL A 249 4.51 -14.04 -4.24
N PRO A 250 4.60 -13.27 -5.34
CA PRO A 250 5.71 -12.33 -5.55
C PRO A 250 5.70 -11.19 -4.54
N VAL A 251 6.88 -10.65 -4.22
CA VAL A 251 7.06 -9.55 -3.26
C VAL A 251 7.70 -8.34 -3.92
N THR A 252 7.30 -7.14 -3.50
CA THR A 252 8.02 -5.89 -3.71
C THR A 252 8.25 -5.18 -2.37
N PHE A 253 8.92 -4.02 -2.36
CA PHE A 253 9.28 -3.31 -1.14
C PHE A 253 8.76 -1.88 -1.18
N GLY A 254 8.20 -1.41 -0.06
CA GLY A 254 7.77 -0.04 0.13
C GLY A 254 8.15 0.50 1.50
N SER A 255 8.45 1.79 1.56
CA SER A 255 8.65 2.46 2.84
C SER A 255 7.36 3.00 3.42
N ASP A 256 6.36 3.26 2.58
CA ASP A 256 5.13 3.97 2.99
C ASP A 256 5.50 5.32 3.65
N ALA A 257 6.41 6.04 2.96
CA ALA A 257 6.99 7.25 3.48
C ALA A 257 6.07 8.45 3.28
N HIS A 258 5.70 9.09 4.39
CA HIS A 258 4.93 10.35 4.40
C HIS A 258 5.82 11.60 4.56
N ARG A 259 7.13 11.41 4.65
CA ARG A 259 8.13 12.47 4.75
C ARG A 259 9.38 12.06 3.97
N ALA A 260 10.02 13.01 3.29
CA ALA A 260 11.21 12.75 2.49
C ALA A 260 12.32 12.01 3.28
N GLN A 261 12.48 12.28 4.57
CA GLN A 261 13.45 11.61 5.41
C GLN A 261 13.19 10.10 5.59
N ASP A 262 11.96 9.65 5.36
CA ASP A 262 11.54 8.25 5.53
C ASP A 262 11.56 7.46 4.21
N VAL A 263 11.75 8.12 3.08
CA VAL A 263 11.87 7.45 1.77
C VAL A 263 13.02 6.44 1.79
N CYS A 264 12.77 5.22 1.32
CA CYS A 264 13.68 4.07 1.37
C CYS A 264 14.11 3.64 2.78
N HIS A 265 13.44 4.10 3.85
CA HIS A 265 13.79 3.73 5.21
C HIS A 265 13.63 2.23 5.43
N GLY A 266 14.71 1.54 5.88
CA GLY A 266 14.64 0.13 6.26
C GLY A 266 14.51 -0.88 5.11
N ILE A 267 14.51 -0.45 3.84
CA ILE A 267 14.31 -1.36 2.70
C ILE A 267 15.41 -2.43 2.59
N GLU A 268 16.66 -2.08 2.88
CA GLU A 268 17.74 -3.09 2.85
C GLU A 268 17.59 -4.14 3.94
N GLU A 269 17.11 -3.75 5.12
CA GLU A 269 16.77 -4.66 6.20
C GLU A 269 15.57 -5.54 5.82
N ALA A 270 14.55 -4.97 5.19
CA ALA A 270 13.39 -5.70 4.68
C ALA A 270 13.80 -6.75 3.63
N ARG A 271 14.74 -6.42 2.74
CA ARG A 271 15.29 -7.39 1.78
C ARG A 271 15.98 -8.56 2.47
N ARG A 272 16.79 -8.29 3.50
CA ARG A 272 17.41 -9.35 4.31
C ARG A 272 16.37 -10.19 5.06
N HIS A 273 15.28 -9.53 5.50
CA HIS A 273 14.15 -10.22 6.13
C HIS A 273 13.43 -11.14 5.15
N ALA A 274 13.11 -10.65 3.95
CA ALA A 274 12.52 -11.45 2.87
C ALA A 274 13.38 -12.66 2.49
N TRP A 275 14.70 -12.46 2.38
CA TRP A 275 15.64 -13.56 2.12
C TRP A 275 15.57 -14.63 3.22
N ARG A 276 15.57 -14.24 4.50
CA ARG A 276 15.44 -15.18 5.62
C ARG A 276 14.11 -15.91 5.63
N ALA A 277 13.02 -15.24 5.24
CA ALA A 277 11.70 -15.85 5.09
C ALA A 277 11.62 -16.87 3.94
N GLY A 278 12.55 -16.79 2.96
CA GLY A 278 12.61 -17.75 1.85
C GLY A 278 12.52 -17.15 0.45
N TYR A 279 12.25 -15.88 0.31
CA TYR A 279 12.31 -15.22 -1.00
C TYR A 279 13.72 -15.25 -1.57
N ARG A 280 13.82 -15.37 -2.90
CA ARG A 280 15.08 -15.31 -3.65
C ARG A 280 15.07 -14.21 -4.70
N THR A 281 13.90 -13.69 -4.99
CA THR A 281 13.66 -12.61 -5.94
C THR A 281 12.65 -11.63 -5.37
N PHE A 282 12.59 -10.45 -5.95
CA PHE A 282 11.53 -9.47 -5.76
C PHE A 282 11.16 -8.87 -7.11
N ASP A 283 9.98 -8.27 -7.20
CA ASP A 283 9.54 -7.62 -8.42
C ASP A 283 9.72 -6.10 -8.31
N MET A 284 10.27 -5.50 -9.35
CA MET A 284 10.55 -4.07 -9.50
C MET A 284 9.69 -3.51 -10.62
N PRO A 285 8.92 -2.43 -10.40
CA PRO A 285 8.10 -1.80 -11.44
C PRO A 285 8.91 -0.88 -12.33
N HIS A 286 8.35 -0.60 -13.54
CA HIS A 286 8.85 0.38 -14.49
C HIS A 286 7.77 1.39 -14.88
N ALA A 287 8.19 2.55 -15.37
CA ALA A 287 7.30 3.65 -15.74
C ALA A 287 6.36 3.32 -16.92
N ASP A 288 6.65 2.27 -17.67
CA ASP A 288 5.79 1.76 -18.76
C ASP A 288 4.73 0.74 -18.27
N GLY A 289 4.67 0.47 -16.94
CA GLY A 289 3.77 -0.49 -16.33
C GLY A 289 4.27 -1.94 -16.36
N SER A 290 5.45 -2.18 -16.90
CA SER A 290 6.08 -3.51 -16.85
C SER A 290 6.73 -3.77 -15.48
N TRP A 291 7.00 -5.06 -15.20
CA TRP A 291 7.63 -5.51 -13.97
C TRP A 291 8.82 -6.42 -14.28
N GLU A 292 9.93 -6.18 -13.63
CA GLU A 292 11.14 -7.00 -13.71
C GLU A 292 11.32 -7.82 -12.42
N THR A 293 11.55 -9.13 -12.57
CA THR A 293 11.92 -9.98 -11.44
C THR A 293 13.42 -9.94 -11.22
N VAL A 294 13.85 -9.45 -10.06
CA VAL A 294 15.24 -9.19 -9.68
C VAL A 294 15.67 -10.14 -8.57
N ALA A 295 16.90 -10.65 -8.64
CA ALA A 295 17.47 -11.47 -7.57
C ALA A 295 17.68 -10.64 -6.30
N LEU A 296 17.40 -11.22 -5.14
CA LEU A 296 17.61 -10.56 -3.83
C LEU A 296 19.09 -10.49 -3.41
N GLY A 297 19.96 -11.25 -4.03
CA GLY A 297 21.39 -11.30 -3.74
C GLY A 297 21.88 -12.70 -3.41
#